data_54ca5df6dc6d385092e68e2da269cc5a
#
_entry.id   54ca5df6dc6d385092e68e2da269cc5a
#
_cell.length_a   1.000
_cell.length_b   1.000
_cell.length_c   1.000
_cell.angle_alpha   90.00
_cell.angle_beta   90.00
_cell.angle_gamma   90.00
#
_symmetry.space_group_name_H-M   'P 1'
#
loop_
_entity.id
_entity.type
_entity.pdbx_description
1 polymer ?
#
loop_
_entity_poly.entity_id
_entity_poly.type
_entity_poly.pdbx_seq_one_letter_code
_entity_poly.pdbx_strand_id
1 'polypeptide(L)' 'MDEEKITLYLEDIKHDAIQHMENCMAYISLGNHRMAHVNYGMASVYESLLIGEGIVLEEINEHYKTMLDIYYETYLRKN' A
#
# COMPACT_ATOMS: atom_id res chain seq x y z
N MET A 1 -21.11 16.87 5.09
CA MET A 1 -20.87 15.73 4.21
C MET A 1 -21.61 14.53 4.78
N ASP A 2 -22.28 13.78 3.94
CA ASP A 2 -23.07 12.62 4.30
C ASP A 2 -22.12 11.47 4.75
N GLU A 3 -22.44 10.78 5.86
CA GLU A 3 -21.64 9.67 6.37
C GLU A 3 -21.49 8.56 5.34
N GLU A 4 -22.53 8.30 4.55
CA GLU A 4 -22.50 7.30 3.49
C GLU A 4 -21.43 7.61 2.45
N LYS A 5 -21.31 8.88 2.04
CA LYS A 5 -20.30 9.31 1.07
C LYS A 5 -18.89 9.16 1.62
N ILE A 6 -18.70 9.45 2.90
CA ILE A 6 -17.41 9.29 3.56
C ILE A 6 -17.03 7.80 3.59
N THR A 7 -17.96 6.93 3.92
CA THR A 7 -17.74 5.48 3.95
C THR A 7 -17.34 4.95 2.58
N LEU A 8 -18.04 5.36 1.52
CA LEU A 8 -17.71 4.95 0.15
C LEU A 8 -16.33 5.44 -0.26
N TYR A 9 -15.99 6.67 0.08
CA TYR A 9 -14.67 7.24 -0.21
C TYR A 9 -13.55 6.44 0.47
N LEU A 10 -13.75 6.07 1.74
CA LEU A 10 -12.76 5.28 2.49
C LEU A 10 -12.60 3.88 1.90
N GLU A 11 -13.69 3.26 1.45
CA GLU A 11 -13.62 1.95 0.81
C GLU A 11 -12.84 2.02 -0.52
N ASP A 12 -13.02 3.08 -1.29
CA ASP A 12 -12.27 3.29 -2.53
C ASP A 12 -10.78 3.46 -2.25
N ILE A 13 -10.42 4.26 -1.24
CA ILE A 13 -9.03 4.46 -0.83
C ILE A 13 -8.42 3.13 -0.36
N LYS A 14 -9.15 2.38 0.43
CA LYS A 14 -8.69 1.08 0.92
C LYS A 14 -8.42 0.13 -0.25
N HIS A 15 -9.35 0.06 -1.19
CA HIS A 15 -9.20 -0.79 -2.37
C HIS A 15 -7.96 -0.41 -3.16
N ASP A 16 -7.78 0.87 -3.45
CA ASP A 16 -6.64 1.37 -4.22
C ASP A 16 -5.32 1.14 -3.48
N ALA A 17 -5.29 1.38 -2.18
CA ALA A 17 -4.09 1.16 -1.37
C ALA A 17 -3.65 -0.30 -1.43
N ILE A 18 -4.58 -1.22 -1.20
CA ILE A 18 -4.29 -2.66 -1.23
C ILE A 18 -3.86 -3.07 -2.64
N GLN A 19 -4.51 -2.54 -3.67
CA GLN A 19 -4.17 -2.85 -5.06
C GLN A 19 -2.71 -2.47 -5.37
N HIS A 20 -2.26 -1.28 -4.93
CA HIS A 20 -0.87 -0.87 -5.13
C HIS A 20 0.10 -1.76 -4.35
N MET A 21 -0.26 -2.17 -3.14
CA MET A 21 0.55 -3.09 -2.35
C MET A 21 0.71 -4.44 -3.04
N GLU A 22 -0.39 -5.01 -3.53
CA GLU A 22 -0.37 -6.28 -4.25
C GLU A 22 0.40 -6.16 -5.57
N ASN A 23 0.22 -5.06 -6.30
CA ASN A 23 0.93 -4.81 -7.54
C ASN A 23 2.44 -4.69 -7.30
N CYS A 24 2.85 -4.01 -6.23
CA CYS A 24 4.26 -3.92 -5.86
C CYS A 24 4.87 -5.31 -5.69
N MET A 25 4.22 -6.15 -4.91
CA MET A 25 4.70 -7.51 -4.67
C MET A 25 4.73 -8.35 -5.95
N ALA A 26 3.71 -8.22 -6.79
CA ALA A 26 3.64 -8.92 -8.06
C ALA A 26 4.78 -8.49 -9.00
N TYR A 27 5.04 -7.20 -9.09
CA TYR A 27 6.13 -6.68 -9.94
C TYR A 27 7.51 -7.12 -9.43
N ILE A 28 7.69 -7.21 -8.11
CA ILE A 28 8.92 -7.78 -7.54
C ILE A 28 9.10 -9.21 -8.04
N SER A 29 8.06 -10.03 -7.96
CA SER A 29 8.09 -11.42 -8.41
C SER A 29 8.41 -11.54 -9.89
N LEU A 30 7.93 -10.58 -10.70
CA LEU A 30 8.18 -10.56 -12.15
C LEU A 30 9.53 -9.95 -12.52
N GLY A 31 10.26 -9.40 -11.57
CA GLY A 31 11.52 -8.71 -11.82
C GLY A 31 11.35 -7.33 -12.46
N ASN A 32 10.14 -6.79 -12.46
CA ASN A 32 9.88 -5.45 -12.98
C ASN A 32 10.10 -4.43 -11.87
N HIS A 33 11.38 -4.09 -11.64
CA HIS A 33 11.79 -3.25 -10.51
C HIS A 33 11.25 -1.83 -10.59
N ARG A 34 11.17 -1.27 -11.79
CA ARG A 34 10.64 0.08 -12.00
C ARG A 34 9.20 0.17 -11.50
N MET A 35 8.36 -0.75 -11.93
CA MET A 35 6.95 -0.74 -11.52
C MET A 35 6.76 -1.13 -10.06
N ALA A 36 7.64 -1.98 -9.53
CA ALA A 36 7.63 -2.29 -8.10
C ALA A 36 7.88 -1.03 -7.28
N HIS A 37 8.87 -0.22 -7.64
CA HIS A 37 9.16 1.03 -6.93
C HIS A 37 8.03 2.05 -7.05
N VAL A 38 7.42 2.18 -8.24
CA VAL A 38 6.29 3.08 -8.46
C VAL A 38 5.12 2.71 -7.55
N ASN A 39 4.75 1.42 -7.52
CA ASN A 39 3.62 0.98 -6.70
C ASN A 39 3.94 1.06 -5.20
N TYR A 40 5.18 0.81 -4.80
CA TYR A 40 5.62 1.02 -3.42
C TYR A 40 5.41 2.48 -2.99
N GLY A 41 5.83 3.43 -3.84
CA GLY A 41 5.65 4.85 -3.56
C GLY A 41 4.19 5.24 -3.42
N MET A 42 3.34 4.75 -4.31
CA MET A 42 1.90 5.02 -4.26
C MET A 42 1.25 4.41 -3.03
N ALA A 43 1.61 3.17 -2.68
CA ALA A 43 1.10 2.52 -1.47
C ALA A 43 1.49 3.30 -0.23
N SER A 44 2.73 3.81 -0.18
CA SER A 44 3.24 4.59 0.96
C SER A 44 2.48 5.91 1.10
N VAL A 45 2.12 6.56 -0.01
CA VAL A 45 1.31 7.78 0.02
C VAL A 45 -0.07 7.50 0.62
N TYR A 46 -0.73 6.43 0.20
CA TYR A 46 -2.04 6.06 0.76
C TYR A 46 -1.95 5.75 2.25
N GLU A 47 -0.94 5.01 2.66
CA GLU A 47 -0.74 4.68 4.07
C GLU A 47 -0.53 5.96 4.91
N SER A 48 0.31 6.88 4.42
CA SER A 48 0.56 8.15 5.09
C SER A 48 -0.69 9.00 5.19
N LEU A 49 -1.50 9.02 4.13
CA LEU A 49 -2.76 9.75 4.10
C LEU A 49 -3.73 9.23 5.17
N LEU A 50 -3.87 7.92 5.26
CA LEU A 50 -4.77 7.29 6.23
C LEU A 50 -4.30 7.56 7.66
N ILE A 51 -3.00 7.44 7.93
CA ILE A 51 -2.42 7.74 9.24
C ILE A 51 -2.66 9.21 9.60
N GLY A 52 -2.46 10.12 8.64
CA GLY A 52 -2.69 11.55 8.84
C GLY A 52 -4.13 11.89 9.21
N GLU A 53 -5.08 11.11 8.71
CA GLU A 53 -6.50 11.28 9.04
C GLU A 53 -6.91 10.49 10.30
N GLY A 54 -5.98 9.80 10.93
CA GLY A 54 -6.26 9.01 12.12
C GLY A 54 -7.02 7.73 11.84
N ILE A 55 -7.00 7.26 10.59
CA ILE A 55 -7.73 6.05 10.19
C ILE A 55 -6.81 4.85 10.29
N VAL A 56 -7.22 3.88 11.10
CA VAL A 56 -6.49 2.62 11.26
C VAL A 56 -7.35 1.50 10.69
N LEU A 57 -6.90 0.89 9.60
CA LEU A 57 -7.56 -0.25 8.99
C LEU A 57 -6.61 -1.44 9.04
N GLU A 58 -6.96 -2.43 9.84
CA GLU A 58 -6.12 -3.60 10.09
C GLU A 58 -5.70 -4.31 8.80
N GLU A 59 -6.65 -4.47 7.87
CA GLU A 59 -6.38 -5.12 6.59
C GLU A 59 -5.29 -4.38 5.79
N ILE A 60 -5.35 -3.05 5.76
CA ILE A 60 -4.34 -2.23 5.09
C ILE A 60 -3.00 -2.38 5.78
N ASN A 61 -2.99 -2.34 7.11
CA ASN A 61 -1.75 -2.47 7.88
C ASN A 61 -1.08 -3.82 7.64
N GLU A 62 -1.84 -4.89 7.56
CA GLU A 62 -1.31 -6.23 7.29
C GLU A 62 -0.71 -6.32 5.88
N HIS A 63 -1.42 -5.81 4.88
CA HIS A 63 -0.93 -5.79 3.50
C HIS A 63 0.33 -4.93 3.38
N TYR A 64 0.32 -3.77 4.03
CA TYR A 64 1.46 -2.85 4.00
C TYR A 64 2.69 -3.48 4.63
N LYS A 65 2.52 -4.13 5.77
CA LYS A 65 3.61 -4.83 6.44
C LYS A 65 4.20 -5.93 5.57
N THR A 66 3.34 -6.73 4.93
CA THR A 66 3.78 -7.79 4.04
C THR A 66 4.58 -7.23 2.88
N MET A 67 4.08 -6.16 2.25
CA MET A 67 4.78 -5.47 1.17
C MET A 67 6.13 -4.92 1.64
N LEU A 68 6.17 -4.29 2.82
CA LEU A 68 7.41 -3.74 3.38
C LEU A 68 8.44 -4.83 3.59
N ASP A 69 8.04 -5.97 4.13
CA ASP A 69 8.95 -7.08 4.37
C ASP A 69 9.57 -7.59 3.07
N ILE A 70 8.74 -7.77 2.05
CA ILE A 70 9.20 -8.25 0.74
C ILE A 70 10.09 -7.19 0.07
N TYR A 71 9.68 -5.93 0.11
CA TYR A 71 10.44 -4.83 -0.48
C TYR A 71 11.80 -4.65 0.20
N TYR A 72 11.81 -4.71 1.53
CA TYR A 72 13.04 -4.59 2.30
C TYR A 72 14.01 -5.73 1.95
N GLU A 73 13.53 -6.98 1.94
CA GLU A 73 14.35 -8.13 1.61
C GLU A 73 14.92 -8.05 0.20
N THR A 74 14.15 -7.49 -0.73
CA THR A 74 14.56 -7.43 -2.13
C THR A 74 15.53 -6.29 -2.41
N TYR A 75 15.30 -5.10 -1.84
CA TYR A 75 16.02 -3.88 -2.25
C TYR A 75 16.85 -3.22 -1.16
N LEU A 76 16.47 -3.38 0.10
CA LEU A 76 17.09 -2.61 1.18
C LEU A 76 18.03 -3.43 2.05
N ARG A 77 17.88 -4.74 2.03
CA ARG A 77 18.73 -5.62 2.81
C ARG A 77 20.14 -5.64 2.21
N LYS A 78 21.13 -5.31 3.03
CA LYS A 78 22.54 -5.39 2.64
C LYS A 78 23.15 -6.62 3.28
N ASN A 79 23.73 -7.44 2.46
CA ASN A 79 24.49 -8.60 2.93
C ASN A 79 25.94 -8.21 3.18
#